data_be5b83ef3082f0e119b0f38f5874736f
#
_entry.id   be5b83ef3082f0e119b0f38f5874736f
#
_cell.length_a   1.000
_cell.length_b   1.000
_cell.length_c   1.000
_cell.angle_alpha   90.00
_cell.angle_beta   90.00
_cell.angle_gamma   90.00
#
_symmetry.space_group_name_H-M   'P 1'
#
loop_
_entity.id
_entity.type
_entity.pdbx_description
1 polymer ?
#
loop_
_entity_poly.entity_id
_entity_poly.type
_entity_poly.pdbx_seq_one_letter_code
_entity_poly.pdbx_strand_id
1 'polypeptide(L)'
;YVTVNAGAYYAAAIALAKKENRIGKVAADPLMTMRAVWEIGGTGAKADACASWIVQYIGRELRFLDYYEAQGQPLATHIEWLRSNGYGRALCVLPHDGATNDRVHDVSYESALRAAGFEVQVIANQGAGAAMKRVEAARRLFPSMWFDDKCQPGIDAIGWYHEKRDEERNIGLGPNHDWASHGADAFGLGAVAYELPEAGKREPRFERRKVV
;
A
#
# COMPACT_ATOMS: atom_id res chain seq x y z
N TYR A 1 20.61 -8.13 -14.17
CA TYR A 1 19.94 -9.46 -14.04
C TYR A 1 19.13 -9.43 -12.76
N VAL A 2 17.81 -9.27 -12.86
CA VAL A 2 16.91 -9.45 -11.73
C VAL A 2 16.80 -10.96 -11.54
N THR A 3 17.38 -11.47 -10.48
CA THR A 3 17.20 -12.87 -10.09
C THR A 3 15.74 -13.04 -9.69
N VAL A 4 14.94 -13.69 -10.54
CA VAL A 4 13.56 -14.03 -10.20
C VAL A 4 13.62 -15.08 -9.10
N ASN A 5 13.19 -14.68 -7.90
CA ASN A 5 13.15 -15.61 -6.78
C ASN A 5 12.06 -16.66 -7.02
N ALA A 6 12.39 -17.93 -6.82
CA ALA A 6 11.41 -19.00 -6.97
C ALA A 6 10.25 -18.76 -5.97
N GLY A 7 9.01 -18.79 -6.46
CA GLY A 7 7.83 -18.51 -5.64
C GLY A 7 7.49 -17.04 -5.45
N ALA A 8 8.13 -16.12 -6.18
CA ALA A 8 7.77 -14.70 -6.15
C ALA A 8 6.32 -14.48 -6.62
N TYR A 9 5.54 -13.77 -5.80
CA TYR A 9 4.10 -13.62 -6.03
C TYR A 9 3.74 -12.73 -7.21
N TYR A 10 4.55 -11.70 -7.50
CA TYR A 10 4.22 -10.65 -8.47
C TYR A 10 5.20 -10.54 -9.65
N ALA A 11 6.24 -11.37 -9.71
CA ALA A 11 7.30 -11.23 -10.72
C ALA A 11 6.75 -11.27 -12.16
N ALA A 12 5.86 -12.20 -12.47
CA ALA A 12 5.24 -12.29 -13.79
C ALA A 12 4.34 -11.09 -14.10
N ALA A 13 3.58 -10.62 -13.12
CA ALA A 13 2.71 -9.46 -13.26
C ALA A 13 3.51 -8.17 -13.50
N ILE A 14 4.64 -7.99 -12.81
CA ILE A 14 5.55 -6.87 -13.01
C ILE A 14 6.17 -6.93 -14.41
N ALA A 15 6.62 -8.10 -14.86
CA ALA A 15 7.17 -8.27 -16.19
C ALA A 15 6.16 -7.90 -17.29
N LEU A 16 4.89 -8.29 -17.11
CA LEU A 16 3.81 -7.92 -18.02
C LEU A 16 3.53 -6.42 -17.97
N ALA A 17 3.49 -5.82 -16.78
CA ALA A 17 3.29 -4.37 -16.62
C ALA A 17 4.38 -3.56 -17.33
N LYS A 18 5.65 -4.01 -17.25
CA LYS A 18 6.77 -3.41 -17.99
C LYS A 18 6.56 -3.52 -19.50
N LYS A 19 6.18 -4.70 -19.99
CA LYS A 19 5.92 -4.94 -21.42
C LYS A 19 4.78 -4.07 -21.95
N GLU A 20 3.77 -3.82 -21.13
CA GLU A 20 2.61 -3.01 -21.47
C GLU A 20 2.81 -1.50 -21.20
N ASN A 21 4.01 -1.07 -20.84
CA ASN A 21 4.34 0.32 -20.50
C ASN A 21 3.48 0.92 -19.37
N ARG A 22 3.09 0.09 -18.40
CA ARG A 22 2.34 0.54 -17.21
C ARG A 22 3.24 0.95 -16.03
N ILE A 23 4.57 0.86 -16.22
CA ILE A 23 5.59 1.37 -15.29
C ILE A 23 6.37 2.46 -16.01
N GLY A 24 6.32 3.69 -15.50
CA GLY A 24 6.95 4.85 -16.13
C GLY A 24 6.43 6.16 -15.54
N LYS A 25 6.16 7.15 -16.36
CA LYS A 25 5.55 8.41 -15.92
C LYS A 25 4.05 8.26 -15.79
N VAL A 26 3.53 8.37 -14.59
CA VAL A 26 2.10 8.28 -14.28
C VAL A 26 1.64 9.58 -13.63
N ALA A 27 0.72 10.29 -14.31
CA ALA A 27 0.19 11.53 -13.79
C ALA A 27 -0.87 11.28 -12.71
N ALA A 28 -0.82 12.06 -11.63
CA ALA A 28 -1.90 12.18 -10.68
C ALA A 28 -3.09 12.94 -11.30
N ASP A 29 -4.30 12.54 -10.93
CA ASP A 29 -5.50 13.32 -11.21
C ASP A 29 -5.76 14.27 -10.03
N PRO A 30 -5.69 15.60 -10.23
CA PRO A 30 -5.85 16.56 -9.12
C PRO A 30 -7.25 16.57 -8.51
N LEU A 31 -8.25 16.00 -9.19
CA LEU A 31 -9.63 15.93 -8.71
C LEU A 31 -9.94 14.65 -7.92
N MET A 32 -9.05 13.68 -7.96
CA MET A 32 -9.27 12.39 -7.32
C MET A 32 -8.57 12.32 -5.97
N THR A 33 -9.18 11.59 -5.05
CA THR A 33 -8.62 11.37 -3.70
C THR A 33 -7.26 10.70 -3.79
N MET A 34 -6.26 11.30 -3.16
CA MET A 34 -4.96 10.69 -2.91
C MET A 34 -5.05 9.80 -1.68
N ARG A 35 -4.55 8.58 -1.75
CA ARG A 35 -4.49 7.66 -0.62
C ARG A 35 -3.06 7.33 -0.29
N ALA A 36 -2.73 7.37 1.01
CA ALA A 36 -1.51 6.82 1.56
C ALA A 36 -1.85 5.51 2.26
N VAL A 37 -1.45 4.39 1.70
CA VAL A 37 -1.74 3.06 2.23
C VAL A 37 -0.52 2.56 3.01
N TRP A 38 -0.73 2.19 4.28
CA TRP A 38 0.34 1.95 5.23
C TRP A 38 0.49 0.49 5.62
N GLU A 39 1.72 0.10 5.83
CA GLU A 39 2.12 -0.95 6.76
C GLU A 39 2.83 -0.30 7.93
N ILE A 40 2.38 -0.58 9.13
CA ILE A 40 2.89 0.07 10.34
C ILE A 40 4.10 -0.69 10.84
N GLY A 41 5.22 0.02 10.95
CA GLY A 41 6.43 -0.48 11.59
C GLY A 41 6.51 -0.05 13.06
N GLY A 42 7.55 -0.52 13.72
CA GLY A 42 7.86 -0.12 15.09
C GLY A 42 8.85 1.04 15.16
N THR A 43 9.13 1.49 16.39
CA THR A 43 10.19 2.45 16.71
C THR A 43 11.42 1.72 17.21
N GLY A 44 12.62 2.20 16.82
CA GLY A 44 13.90 1.63 17.25
C GLY A 44 14.65 0.90 16.13
N ALA A 45 15.96 0.72 16.33
CA ALA A 45 16.88 0.23 15.29
C ALA A 45 16.64 -1.20 14.79
N LYS A 46 15.87 -1.99 15.54
CA LYS A 46 15.52 -3.39 15.18
C LYS A 46 14.04 -3.56 14.87
N ALA A 47 13.29 -2.46 14.83
CA ALA A 47 11.87 -2.51 14.54
C ALA A 47 11.62 -2.75 13.05
N ASP A 48 10.45 -3.30 12.74
CA ASP A 48 9.97 -3.42 11.37
C ASP A 48 9.84 -2.05 10.72
N ALA A 49 10.06 -1.98 9.42
CA ALA A 49 9.93 -0.74 8.67
C ALA A 49 8.46 -0.34 8.53
N CYS A 50 8.21 0.96 8.57
CA CYS A 50 6.96 1.54 8.15
C CYS A 50 7.02 1.78 6.64
N ALA A 51 6.05 1.24 5.89
CA ALA A 51 5.97 1.42 4.45
C ALA A 51 4.66 2.11 4.06
N SER A 52 4.69 2.93 3.02
CA SER A 52 3.50 3.58 2.48
C SER A 52 3.53 3.68 0.95
N TRP A 53 2.43 3.32 0.32
CA TRP A 53 2.19 3.56 -1.09
C TRP A 53 1.23 4.73 -1.26
N ILE A 54 1.56 5.64 -2.15
CA ILE A 54 0.65 6.70 -2.58
C ILE A 54 -0.08 6.23 -3.83
N VAL A 55 -1.40 6.16 -3.76
CA VAL A 55 -2.24 5.61 -4.83
C VAL A 55 -3.51 6.42 -5.03
N GLN A 56 -3.98 6.47 -6.26
CA GLN A 56 -5.31 6.95 -6.63
C GLN A 56 -6.11 5.83 -7.28
N TYR A 57 -7.38 5.73 -6.91
CA TYR A 57 -8.34 4.84 -7.55
C TYR A 57 -9.17 5.66 -8.53
N ILE A 58 -8.98 5.42 -9.83
CA ILE A 58 -9.61 6.20 -10.90
C ILE A 58 -10.40 5.23 -11.78
N GLY A 59 -11.69 5.10 -11.50
CA GLY A 59 -12.52 4.12 -12.16
C GLY A 59 -11.99 2.70 -11.91
N ARG A 60 -11.54 2.03 -12.97
CA ARG A 60 -10.94 0.68 -12.88
C ARG A 60 -9.42 0.69 -12.79
N GLU A 61 -8.79 1.86 -12.80
CA GLU A 61 -7.33 1.99 -12.69
C GLU A 61 -6.91 2.25 -11.25
N LEU A 62 -5.82 1.64 -10.86
CA LEU A 62 -5.08 1.97 -9.65
C LEU A 62 -3.76 2.60 -10.08
N ARG A 63 -3.58 3.90 -9.79
CA ARG A 63 -2.35 4.64 -10.12
C ARG A 63 -1.50 4.77 -8.88
N PHE A 64 -0.44 3.97 -8.80
CA PHE A 64 0.58 4.08 -7.77
C PHE A 64 1.56 5.18 -8.16
N LEU A 65 1.64 6.23 -7.34
CA LEU A 65 2.31 7.49 -7.68
C LEU A 65 3.62 7.68 -6.96
N ASP A 66 3.77 7.08 -5.77
CA ASP A 66 4.98 7.18 -4.96
C ASP A 66 5.06 6.04 -3.95
N TYR A 67 6.26 5.85 -3.38
CA TYR A 67 6.53 4.87 -2.36
C TYR A 67 7.46 5.43 -1.30
N TYR A 68 7.19 5.12 -0.05
CA TYR A 68 7.97 5.49 1.10
C TYR A 68 8.22 4.29 2.00
N GLU A 69 9.42 4.20 2.53
CA GLU A 69 9.77 3.22 3.56
C GLU A 69 10.82 3.82 4.50
N ALA A 70 10.63 3.64 5.79
CA ALA A 70 11.59 4.05 6.81
C ALA A 70 11.54 3.11 8.01
N GLN A 71 12.71 2.75 8.53
CA GLN A 71 12.85 1.88 9.69
C GLN A 71 13.11 2.70 10.95
N GLY A 72 12.45 2.32 12.04
CA GLY A 72 12.74 2.82 13.37
C GLY A 72 12.44 4.30 13.61
N GLN A 73 11.68 4.93 12.71
CA GLN A 73 11.34 6.35 12.78
C GLN A 73 10.03 6.58 13.53
N PRO A 74 9.90 7.70 14.25
CA PRO A 74 8.63 8.08 14.88
C PRO A 74 7.60 8.50 13.81
N LEU A 75 6.31 8.41 14.14
CA LEU A 75 5.20 8.79 13.26
C LEU A 75 5.33 10.24 12.74
N ALA A 76 5.88 11.15 13.52
CA ALA A 76 6.11 12.54 13.07
C ALA A 76 6.99 12.62 11.81
N THR A 77 7.99 11.76 11.68
CA THR A 77 8.85 11.68 10.49
C THR A 77 8.06 11.23 9.27
N HIS A 78 7.18 10.26 9.43
CA HIS A 78 6.32 9.77 8.34
C HIS A 78 5.31 10.85 7.90
N ILE A 79 4.72 11.57 8.85
CA ILE A 79 3.81 12.69 8.58
C ILE A 79 4.54 13.82 7.82
N GLU A 80 5.77 14.13 8.24
CA GLU A 80 6.57 15.16 7.57
C GLU A 80 6.88 14.77 6.11
N TRP A 81 7.18 13.50 5.87
CA TRP A 81 7.38 13.02 4.51
C TRP A 81 6.13 13.24 3.64
N LEU A 82 4.94 12.90 4.14
CA LEU A 82 3.69 13.14 3.42
C LEU A 82 3.50 14.63 3.08
N ARG A 83 3.73 15.51 4.05
CA ARG A 83 3.56 16.96 3.86
C ARG A 83 4.57 17.53 2.88
N SER A 84 5.84 17.17 3.00
CA SER A 84 6.94 17.66 2.17
C SER A 84 6.83 17.22 0.72
N ASN A 85 6.15 16.10 0.45
CA ASN A 85 5.96 15.57 -0.89
C ASN A 85 4.60 15.92 -1.51
N GLY A 86 3.83 16.79 -0.87
CA GLY A 86 2.54 17.24 -1.39
C GLY A 86 1.36 16.32 -1.09
N TYR A 87 1.52 15.36 -0.17
CA TYR A 87 0.50 14.39 0.21
C TYR A 87 -0.20 14.73 1.54
N GLY A 88 -0.09 15.97 2.00
CA GLY A 88 -0.65 16.42 3.28
C GLY A 88 -2.18 16.35 3.38
N ARG A 89 -2.88 16.09 2.28
CA ARG A 89 -4.34 15.87 2.23
C ARG A 89 -4.73 14.44 1.87
N ALA A 90 -3.77 13.51 1.87
CA ALA A 90 -4.06 12.14 1.55
C ALA A 90 -4.98 11.51 2.60
N LEU A 91 -5.88 10.65 2.15
CA LEU A 91 -6.59 9.72 3.03
C LEU A 91 -5.60 8.63 3.46
N CYS A 92 -5.30 8.54 4.75
CA CYS A 92 -4.44 7.49 5.28
C CYS A 92 -5.24 6.20 5.48
N VAL A 93 -4.84 5.15 4.79
CA VAL A 93 -5.44 3.82 4.87
C VAL A 93 -4.53 2.95 5.73
N LEU A 94 -5.01 2.54 6.90
CA LEU A 94 -4.24 1.80 7.90
C LEU A 94 -4.70 0.34 7.99
N PRO A 95 -3.79 -0.60 8.32
CA PRO A 95 -4.17 -1.93 8.76
C PRO A 95 -4.90 -1.85 10.12
N HIS A 96 -5.53 -2.94 10.53
CA HIS A 96 -6.38 -3.00 11.72
C HIS A 96 -5.66 -2.64 13.04
N ASP A 97 -4.38 -2.91 13.14
CA ASP A 97 -3.54 -2.57 14.28
C ASP A 97 -3.23 -1.06 14.38
N GLY A 98 -3.46 -0.31 13.30
CA GLY A 98 -3.39 1.16 13.32
C GLY A 98 -4.36 1.83 14.28
N ALA A 99 -5.43 1.16 14.65
CA ALA A 99 -6.39 1.61 15.67
C ALA A 99 -5.97 1.18 17.09
N THR A 100 -4.95 0.36 17.24
CA THR A 100 -4.47 -0.14 18.53
C THR A 100 -3.60 0.92 19.22
N ASN A 101 -3.92 1.24 20.48
CA ASN A 101 -3.12 2.18 21.26
C ASN A 101 -1.77 1.58 21.63
N ASP A 102 -0.72 2.41 21.51
CA ASP A 102 0.57 2.13 22.12
C ASP A 102 0.40 2.07 23.65
N ARG A 103 0.89 1.01 24.27
CA ARG A 103 0.76 0.78 25.71
C ARG A 103 1.50 1.82 26.57
N VAL A 104 2.44 2.52 25.99
CA VAL A 104 3.28 3.51 26.70
C VAL A 104 2.67 4.91 26.62
N HIS A 105 2.10 5.26 25.47
CA HIS A 105 1.64 6.63 25.19
C HIS A 105 0.12 6.76 25.06
N ASP A 106 -0.62 5.66 25.11
CA ASP A 106 -2.08 5.60 24.93
C ASP A 106 -2.59 6.30 23.65
N VAL A 107 -1.78 6.27 22.59
CA VAL A 107 -2.04 6.90 21.30
C VAL A 107 -1.92 5.87 20.19
N SER A 108 -2.91 5.78 19.34
CA SER A 108 -2.87 4.95 18.13
C SER A 108 -2.35 5.76 16.93
N TYR A 109 -1.89 5.06 15.89
CA TYR A 109 -1.58 5.70 14.60
C TYR A 109 -2.81 6.44 14.05
N GLU A 110 -3.98 5.84 14.17
CA GLU A 110 -5.24 6.45 13.75
C GLU A 110 -5.47 7.79 14.46
N SER A 111 -5.43 7.81 15.80
CA SER A 111 -5.69 9.02 16.57
C SER A 111 -4.66 10.11 16.32
N ALA A 112 -3.39 9.75 16.18
CA ALA A 112 -2.32 10.69 15.90
C ALA A 112 -2.41 11.29 14.49
N LEU A 113 -2.73 10.50 13.48
CA LEU A 113 -2.93 10.99 12.12
C LEU A 113 -4.16 11.90 12.02
N ARG A 114 -5.27 11.56 12.69
CA ARG A 114 -6.46 12.44 12.79
C ARG A 114 -6.12 13.75 13.48
N ALA A 115 -5.38 13.72 14.59
CA ALA A 115 -4.92 14.92 15.29
C ALA A 115 -4.01 15.79 14.41
N ALA A 116 -3.23 15.18 13.51
CA ALA A 116 -2.41 15.88 12.53
C ALA A 116 -3.19 16.42 11.32
N GLY A 117 -4.51 16.20 11.26
CA GLY A 117 -5.41 16.74 10.23
C GLY A 117 -5.65 15.82 9.03
N PHE A 118 -5.25 14.56 9.10
CA PHE A 118 -5.52 13.58 8.04
C PHE A 118 -6.89 12.91 8.24
N GLU A 119 -7.55 12.61 7.13
CA GLU A 119 -8.61 11.62 7.13
C GLU A 119 -7.99 10.21 7.23
N VAL A 120 -8.62 9.32 7.98
CA VAL A 120 -8.11 7.97 8.23
C VAL A 120 -9.21 6.94 8.02
N GLN A 121 -8.87 5.90 7.27
CA GLN A 121 -9.64 4.68 7.11
C GLN A 121 -8.85 3.51 7.68
N VAL A 122 -9.41 2.79 8.63
CA VAL A 122 -8.82 1.56 9.16
C VAL A 122 -9.49 0.37 8.49
N ILE A 123 -8.69 -0.50 7.89
CA ILE A 123 -9.18 -1.72 7.25
C ILE A 123 -9.33 -2.80 8.33
N ALA A 124 -10.49 -3.41 8.38
CA ALA A 124 -10.76 -4.49 9.33
C ALA A 124 -9.81 -5.67 9.13
N ASN A 125 -9.53 -6.38 10.22
CA ASN A 125 -8.73 -7.60 10.18
C ASN A 125 -9.36 -8.62 9.22
N GLN A 126 -8.59 -9.08 8.23
CA GLN A 126 -9.05 -10.07 7.25
C GLN A 126 -9.06 -11.51 7.80
N GLY A 127 -8.61 -11.70 9.05
CA GLY A 127 -8.61 -13.00 9.74
C GLY A 127 -7.52 -13.95 9.24
N ALA A 128 -7.73 -15.23 9.47
CA ALA A 128 -6.77 -16.26 9.06
C ALA A 128 -6.50 -16.19 7.54
N GLY A 129 -5.23 -16.30 7.17
CA GLY A 129 -4.78 -16.21 5.78
C GLY A 129 -4.79 -14.78 5.19
N ALA A 130 -4.82 -13.74 6.04
CA ALA A 130 -4.85 -12.34 5.62
C ALA A 130 -3.76 -12.00 4.60
N ALA A 131 -2.53 -12.46 4.80
CA ALA A 131 -1.43 -12.20 3.87
C ALA A 131 -1.72 -12.75 2.46
N MET A 132 -2.23 -13.96 2.35
CA MET A 132 -2.58 -14.55 1.04
C MET A 132 -3.82 -13.88 0.43
N LYS A 133 -4.80 -13.45 1.23
CA LYS A 133 -5.94 -12.66 0.74
C LYS A 133 -5.48 -11.35 0.10
N ARG A 134 -4.49 -10.68 0.71
CA ARG A 134 -3.87 -9.46 0.15
C ARG A 134 -3.14 -9.76 -1.15
N VAL A 135 -2.36 -10.84 -1.21
CA VAL A 135 -1.66 -11.28 -2.43
C VAL A 135 -2.66 -11.55 -3.56
N GLU A 136 -3.73 -12.28 -3.29
CA GLU A 136 -4.74 -12.64 -4.29
C GLU A 136 -5.51 -11.41 -4.78
N ALA A 137 -5.88 -10.48 -3.88
CA ALA A 137 -6.52 -9.23 -4.25
C ALA A 137 -5.62 -8.40 -5.18
N ALA A 138 -4.34 -8.26 -4.83
CA ALA A 138 -3.38 -7.54 -5.64
C ALA A 138 -3.16 -8.20 -7.01
N ARG A 139 -3.07 -9.53 -7.07
CA ARG A 139 -2.95 -10.26 -8.34
C ARG A 139 -4.14 -10.05 -9.26
N ARG A 140 -5.36 -10.07 -8.73
CA ARG A 140 -6.58 -9.81 -9.53
C ARG A 140 -6.58 -8.42 -10.14
N LEU A 141 -6.10 -7.44 -9.41
CA LEU A 141 -6.12 -6.03 -9.79
C LEU A 141 -4.89 -5.60 -10.59
N PHE A 142 -3.82 -6.38 -10.58
CA PHE A 142 -2.53 -6.01 -11.20
C PHE A 142 -2.65 -5.60 -12.69
N PRO A 143 -3.52 -6.22 -13.52
CA PRO A 143 -3.72 -5.78 -14.90
C PRO A 143 -4.23 -4.34 -15.03
N SER A 144 -4.84 -3.80 -13.98
CA SER A 144 -5.36 -2.42 -13.92
C SER A 144 -4.44 -1.45 -13.18
N MET A 145 -3.26 -1.89 -12.77
CA MET A 145 -2.31 -1.08 -12.01
C MET A 145 -1.30 -0.38 -12.91
N TRP A 146 -1.05 0.88 -12.60
CA TRP A 146 -0.04 1.74 -13.19
C TRP A 146 0.91 2.24 -12.11
N PHE A 147 2.18 2.32 -12.41
CA PHE A 147 3.21 2.70 -11.44
C PHE A 147 4.10 3.81 -11.97
N ASP A 148 4.18 4.91 -11.23
CA ASP A 148 5.16 5.96 -11.50
C ASP A 148 6.58 5.50 -11.17
N ASP A 149 7.58 6.05 -11.85
CA ASP A 149 9.00 5.73 -11.63
C ASP A 149 9.43 5.92 -10.17
N LYS A 150 8.79 6.82 -9.43
CA LYS A 150 9.04 7.03 -7.99
C LYS A 150 8.73 5.80 -7.13
N CYS A 151 7.90 4.90 -7.65
CA CYS A 151 7.56 3.65 -6.97
C CYS A 151 8.64 2.57 -7.08
N GLN A 152 9.78 2.82 -7.75
CA GLN A 152 10.77 1.77 -8.03
C GLN A 152 11.20 0.98 -6.78
N PRO A 153 11.50 1.58 -5.61
CA PRO A 153 11.85 0.80 -4.43
C PRO A 153 10.72 -0.13 -3.95
N GLY A 154 9.48 0.33 -4.06
CA GLY A 154 8.31 -0.50 -3.75
C GLY A 154 8.11 -1.62 -4.78
N ILE A 155 8.33 -1.34 -6.07
CA ILE A 155 8.29 -2.36 -7.14
C ILE A 155 9.35 -3.43 -6.90
N ASP A 156 10.54 -3.05 -6.45
CA ASP A 156 11.60 -3.98 -6.11
C ASP A 156 11.20 -4.87 -4.92
N ALA A 157 10.57 -4.28 -3.90
CA ALA A 157 10.05 -5.03 -2.75
C ALA A 157 8.98 -6.04 -3.17
N ILE A 158 7.94 -5.63 -3.87
CA ILE A 158 6.89 -6.57 -4.31
C ILE A 158 7.41 -7.60 -5.32
N GLY A 159 8.42 -7.25 -6.11
CA GLY A 159 9.09 -8.18 -7.03
C GLY A 159 9.88 -9.27 -6.32
N TRP A 160 10.43 -8.96 -5.16
CA TRP A 160 11.16 -9.92 -4.32
C TRP A 160 10.22 -10.75 -3.43
N TYR A 161 9.07 -10.23 -3.05
CA TYR A 161 8.13 -10.87 -2.14
C TYR A 161 7.70 -12.25 -2.63
N HIS A 162 8.01 -13.27 -1.83
CA HIS A 162 7.91 -14.66 -2.24
C HIS A 162 7.38 -15.57 -1.14
N GLU A 163 7.01 -16.78 -1.55
CA GLU A 163 6.60 -17.84 -0.65
C GLU A 163 7.81 -18.43 0.08
N LYS A 164 7.72 -18.53 1.39
CA LYS A 164 8.61 -19.39 2.18
C LYS A 164 8.27 -20.84 1.90
N ARG A 165 9.27 -21.65 1.59
CA ARG A 165 9.10 -23.08 1.30
C ARG A 165 9.85 -23.94 2.29
N ASP A 166 9.24 -25.06 2.65
CA ASP A 166 9.91 -26.17 3.27
C ASP A 166 10.39 -27.10 2.13
N GLU A 167 11.69 -27.08 1.86
CA GLU A 167 12.27 -27.83 0.74
C GLU A 167 12.23 -29.34 0.99
N GLU A 168 12.33 -29.79 2.24
CA GLU A 168 12.30 -31.20 2.58
C GLU A 168 10.93 -31.82 2.32
N ARG A 169 9.87 -31.09 2.63
CA ARG A 169 8.49 -31.51 2.45
C ARG A 169 7.85 -31.03 1.14
N ASN A 170 8.55 -30.18 0.42
CA ASN A 170 8.07 -29.52 -0.81
C ASN A 170 6.71 -28.83 -0.65
N ILE A 171 6.49 -28.16 0.50
CA ILE A 171 5.27 -27.42 0.80
C ILE A 171 5.54 -25.94 0.96
N GLY A 172 4.58 -25.10 0.55
CA GLY A 172 4.57 -23.67 0.81
C GLY A 172 4.14 -23.39 2.25
N LEU A 173 4.83 -22.46 2.90
CA LEU A 173 4.57 -22.02 4.27
C LEU A 173 3.92 -20.63 4.33
N GLY A 174 3.45 -20.12 3.20
CA GLY A 174 2.95 -18.74 3.07
C GLY A 174 4.06 -17.73 2.82
N PRO A 175 3.74 -16.42 2.82
CA PRO A 175 4.69 -15.38 2.51
C PRO A 175 5.88 -15.33 3.46
N ASN A 176 7.07 -15.13 2.90
CA ASN A 176 8.28 -14.94 3.69
C ASN A 176 8.26 -13.54 4.33
N HIS A 177 8.63 -13.47 5.60
CA HIS A 177 8.75 -12.21 6.31
C HIS A 177 10.21 -11.75 6.29
N ASP A 178 10.51 -10.83 5.38
CA ASP A 178 11.82 -10.21 5.22
C ASP A 178 11.65 -8.71 4.88
N TRP A 179 12.72 -8.06 4.43
CA TRP A 179 12.70 -6.63 4.08
C TRP A 179 11.60 -6.27 3.06
N ALA A 180 11.21 -7.19 2.21
CA ALA A 180 10.21 -6.96 1.15
C ALA A 180 8.78 -7.01 1.67
N SER A 181 8.55 -7.66 2.82
CA SER A 181 7.20 -7.89 3.33
C SER A 181 6.46 -6.60 3.68
N HIS A 182 7.15 -5.58 4.21
CA HIS A 182 6.52 -4.34 4.62
C HIS A 182 5.87 -3.60 3.42
N GLY A 183 6.63 -3.42 2.34
CA GLY A 183 6.10 -2.83 1.12
C GLY A 183 5.01 -3.67 0.47
N ALA A 184 5.15 -4.99 0.51
CA ALA A 184 4.17 -5.92 -0.06
C ALA A 184 2.87 -5.97 0.75
N ASP A 185 2.94 -5.88 2.09
CA ASP A 185 1.76 -5.86 2.96
C ASP A 185 0.96 -4.58 2.79
N ALA A 186 1.63 -3.42 2.71
CA ALA A 186 0.98 -2.15 2.38
C ALA A 186 0.35 -2.18 0.98
N PHE A 187 1.04 -2.73 -0.01
CA PHE A 187 0.54 -2.90 -1.38
C PHE A 187 -0.72 -3.75 -1.43
N GLY A 188 -0.69 -4.90 -0.79
CA GLY A 188 -1.84 -5.82 -0.70
C GLY A 188 -3.01 -5.22 0.07
N LEU A 189 -2.75 -4.42 1.12
CA LEU A 189 -3.79 -3.68 1.83
C LEU A 189 -4.49 -2.68 0.91
N GLY A 190 -3.75 -1.99 0.04
CA GLY A 190 -4.30 -1.10 -0.96
C GLY A 190 -5.24 -1.81 -1.94
N ALA A 191 -4.92 -3.03 -2.35
CA ALA A 191 -5.77 -3.85 -3.20
C ALA A 191 -7.06 -4.28 -2.46
N VAL A 192 -6.94 -4.72 -1.21
CA VAL A 192 -8.12 -5.07 -0.38
C VAL A 192 -9.01 -3.85 -0.18
N ALA A 193 -8.43 -2.69 0.14
CA ALA A 193 -9.18 -1.45 0.32
C ALA A 193 -9.94 -1.03 -0.96
N TYR A 194 -9.36 -1.24 -2.14
CA TYR A 194 -10.02 -0.96 -3.41
C TYR A 194 -11.25 -1.84 -3.63
N GLU A 195 -11.20 -3.10 -3.23
CA GLU A 195 -12.31 -4.05 -3.38
C GLU A 195 -13.45 -3.85 -2.38
N LEU A 196 -13.25 -3.05 -1.32
CA LEU A 196 -14.30 -2.76 -0.36
C LEU A 196 -15.40 -1.87 -0.97
N PRO A 197 -16.70 -2.13 -0.66
CA PRO A 197 -17.82 -1.41 -1.27
C PRO A 197 -17.79 0.12 -1.11
N GLU A 198 -17.16 0.61 -0.06
CA GLU A 198 -17.14 2.04 0.30
C GLU A 198 -15.96 2.82 -0.28
N ALA A 199 -14.89 2.13 -0.68
CA ALA A 199 -13.61 2.79 -0.97
C ALA A 199 -13.51 3.42 -2.37
N GLY A 200 -14.30 2.99 -3.34
CA GLY A 200 -14.12 3.37 -4.75
C GLY A 200 -15.29 4.09 -5.40
N LYS A 201 -16.42 4.30 -4.72
CA LYS A 201 -17.66 4.70 -5.36
C LYS A 201 -18.17 6.12 -5.05
N ARG A 202 -17.39 6.97 -4.45
CA ARG A 202 -17.68 8.40 -4.50
C ARG A 202 -17.14 8.96 -5.82
N GLU A 203 -17.87 8.67 -6.91
CA GLU A 203 -17.80 9.53 -8.08
C GLU A 203 -18.17 10.94 -7.63
N PRO A 204 -17.43 11.98 -8.06
CA PRO A 204 -17.86 13.34 -7.83
C PRO A 204 -19.26 13.48 -8.45
N ARG A 205 -20.27 13.75 -7.64
CA ARG A 205 -21.57 14.17 -8.14
C ARG A 205 -21.36 15.47 -8.87
N PHE A 206 -21.26 15.42 -10.19
CA PHE A 206 -21.43 16.60 -11.02
C PHE A 206 -22.88 17.05 -10.86
N GLU A 207 -23.12 18.02 -9.98
CA GLU A 207 -24.36 18.76 -10.01
C GLU A 207 -24.42 19.47 -11.37
N ARG A 208 -25.28 18.96 -12.25
CA ARG A 208 -25.64 19.70 -13.45
C ARG A 208 -26.27 21.01 -12.98
N ARG A 209 -25.52 22.11 -13.02
CA ARG A 209 -26.12 23.44 -12.91
C ARG A 209 -27.15 23.51 -14.02
N LYS A 210 -28.43 23.58 -13.62
CA LYS A 210 -29.47 23.97 -14.55
C LYS A 210 -29.16 25.41 -14.98
N VAL A 211 -28.76 25.56 -16.21
CA VAL A 211 -28.73 26.87 -16.86
C VAL A 211 -30.20 27.24 -17.05
N VAL A 212 -30.64 28.30 -16.40
CA VAL A 212 -31.92 28.93 -16.59
C VAL A 212 -31.78 29.92 -17.75
#